data_909292e1ac5eb0306a74dbe757f12fd4
#
_entry.id   909292e1ac5eb0306a74dbe757f12fd4
#
_cell.length_a   1.000
_cell.length_b   1.000
_cell.length_c   1.000
_cell.angle_alpha   90.00
_cell.angle_beta   90.00
_cell.angle_gamma   90.00
#
_symmetry.space_group_name_H-M   'P 1'
#
loop_
_entity.id
_entity.type
_entity.pdbx_description
1 polymer ?
#
loop_
_entity_poly.entity_id
_entity_poly.type
_entity_poly.pdbx_seq_one_letter_code
_entity_poly.pdbx_strand_id
1 'polypeptide(L)'
;LSAVLDLPPGVSPERAAQFPTLAHRPVHGSGGVKPYSLGELSHSESTFGVEVRFLDDRLVDTLDAWLSWGGVMRLGAGTDDDAVLVAVEGQVIAQESWEELAERDGDTAWEVRLVTPTTFSSKGQHVPGLNPATIATSLQQRWWAWNRRLAPPRIDRHEMASVLATQDFTRSSMVSLAMPRNSGQGRLSSHRIPAHEGHLRISGVEGAEATRIFSRL
;
A
#
# COMPACT_ATOMS: atom_id res chain seq x y z
N LEU A 1 -6.09 6.16 9.42
CA LEU A 1 -5.45 6.95 8.36
C LEU A 1 -6.35 7.15 7.13
N SER A 2 -7.05 6.13 6.64
CA SER A 2 -7.99 6.30 5.51
C SER A 2 -9.05 7.40 5.78
N ALA A 3 -9.51 7.57 7.00
CA ALA A 3 -10.42 8.66 7.36
C ALA A 3 -9.78 10.07 7.26
N VAL A 4 -8.46 10.13 7.30
CA VAL A 4 -7.69 11.38 7.16
C VAL A 4 -7.33 11.65 5.70
N LEU A 5 -6.88 10.60 5.00
CA LEU A 5 -6.26 10.71 3.68
C LEU A 5 -7.24 10.56 2.52
N ASP A 6 -8.39 9.91 2.71
CA ASP A 6 -9.41 9.76 1.67
C ASP A 6 -10.45 10.90 1.73
N LEU A 7 -11.25 11.01 0.68
CA LEU A 7 -12.41 11.89 0.69
C LEU A 7 -13.40 11.46 1.79
N PRO A 8 -13.98 12.41 2.53
CA PRO A 8 -15.04 12.09 3.48
C PRO A 8 -16.19 11.35 2.80
N PRO A 9 -16.87 10.42 3.49
CA PRO A 9 -18.06 9.76 2.96
C PRO A 9 -19.11 10.76 2.50
N GLY A 10 -19.69 10.53 1.32
CA GLY A 10 -20.74 11.40 0.75
C GLY A 10 -20.24 12.62 -0.04
N VAL A 11 -18.93 12.86 -0.09
CA VAL A 11 -18.36 13.89 -0.98
C VAL A 11 -18.03 13.24 -2.34
N SER A 12 -18.65 13.73 -3.41
CA SER A 12 -18.32 13.27 -4.75
C SER A 12 -17.00 13.85 -5.24
N PRO A 13 -16.27 13.16 -6.17
CA PRO A 13 -15.04 13.68 -6.77
C PRO A 13 -15.23 15.06 -7.43
N GLU A 14 -16.37 15.28 -8.09
CA GLU A 14 -16.69 16.54 -8.77
C GLU A 14 -16.82 17.68 -7.76
N ARG A 15 -17.45 17.42 -6.62
CA ARG A 15 -17.56 18.39 -5.53
C ARG A 15 -16.21 18.61 -4.86
N ALA A 16 -15.44 17.55 -4.65
CA ALA A 16 -14.10 17.64 -4.08
C ALA A 16 -13.15 18.49 -4.95
N ALA A 17 -13.27 18.39 -6.28
CA ALA A 17 -12.44 19.13 -7.23
C ALA A 17 -12.60 20.67 -7.10
N GLN A 18 -13.67 21.14 -6.48
CA GLN A 18 -13.90 22.56 -6.22
C GLN A 18 -13.12 23.08 -5.00
N PHE A 19 -12.58 22.17 -4.18
CA PHE A 19 -11.84 22.51 -2.97
C PHE A 19 -10.38 22.01 -3.09
N PRO A 20 -9.38 22.90 -3.17
CA PRO A 20 -7.97 22.51 -3.35
C PRO A 20 -7.48 21.46 -2.35
N THR A 21 -7.93 21.55 -1.10
CA THR A 21 -7.56 20.63 -0.01
C THR A 21 -8.17 19.23 -0.13
N LEU A 22 -9.16 19.04 -0.99
CA LEU A 22 -9.85 17.76 -1.20
C LEU A 22 -9.63 17.18 -2.61
N ALA A 23 -9.28 18.04 -3.57
CA ALA A 23 -9.26 17.72 -5.00
C ALA A 23 -8.34 16.53 -5.36
N HIS A 24 -7.29 16.29 -4.59
CA HIS A 24 -6.31 15.22 -4.82
C HIS A 24 -6.55 13.98 -3.95
N ARG A 25 -7.51 14.02 -3.03
CA ARG A 25 -7.77 12.88 -2.14
C ARG A 25 -8.47 11.74 -2.89
N PRO A 26 -8.03 10.48 -2.69
CA PRO A 26 -8.70 9.34 -3.31
C PRO A 26 -10.11 9.15 -2.72
N VAL A 27 -11.01 8.58 -3.51
CA VAL A 27 -12.37 8.27 -3.05
C VAL A 27 -12.33 7.20 -1.96
N HIS A 28 -12.98 7.48 -0.84
CA HIS A 28 -13.07 6.53 0.26
C HIS A 28 -13.73 5.22 -0.18
N GLY A 29 -13.13 4.09 0.18
CA GLY A 29 -13.66 2.76 -0.15
C GLY A 29 -13.60 2.37 -1.64
N SER A 30 -13.04 3.20 -2.53
CA SER A 30 -12.84 2.81 -3.92
C SER A 30 -11.83 1.67 -4.03
N GLY A 31 -12.05 0.74 -4.96
CA GLY A 31 -11.10 -0.32 -5.30
C GLY A 31 -9.88 0.17 -6.10
N GLY A 32 -9.72 1.48 -6.30
CA GLY A 32 -8.61 2.08 -7.01
C GLY A 32 -7.28 2.00 -6.24
N VAL A 33 -6.18 2.18 -6.97
CA VAL A 33 -4.85 2.23 -6.38
C VAL A 33 -4.71 3.49 -5.54
N LYS A 34 -4.55 3.32 -4.23
CA LYS A 34 -4.35 4.42 -3.29
C LYS A 34 -2.96 5.02 -3.44
N PRO A 35 -2.81 6.35 -3.29
CA PRO A 35 -1.51 7.05 -3.33
C PRO A 35 -0.72 6.89 -2.03
N TYR A 36 -1.10 5.99 -1.17
CA TYR A 36 -0.42 5.72 0.09
C TYR A 36 -0.47 4.24 0.46
N SER A 37 0.46 3.83 1.30
CA SER A 37 0.46 2.51 1.95
C SER A 37 0.95 2.65 3.38
N LEU A 38 0.60 1.68 4.23
CA LEU A 38 1.13 1.57 5.58
C LEU A 38 2.37 0.68 5.54
N GLY A 39 3.39 1.11 6.25
CA GLY A 39 4.62 0.40 6.45
C GLY A 39 4.69 -0.26 7.83
N GLU A 40 5.85 -0.16 8.45
CA GLU A 40 6.15 -0.80 9.72
C GLU A 40 5.38 -0.18 10.89
N LEU A 41 5.01 -1.03 11.85
CA LEU A 41 4.52 -0.61 13.15
C LEU A 41 5.66 -0.74 14.16
N SER A 42 5.94 0.33 14.89
CA SER A 42 6.85 0.34 16.02
C SER A 42 6.08 0.53 17.32
N HIS A 43 6.54 -0.07 18.39
CA HIS A 43 5.92 0.02 19.70
C HIS A 43 6.92 0.47 20.75
N SER A 44 6.46 1.33 21.66
CA SER A 44 7.11 1.62 22.94
C SER A 44 6.11 1.37 24.08
N GLU A 45 6.49 1.63 25.33
CA GLU A 45 5.62 1.38 26.49
C GLU A 45 4.30 2.15 26.45
N SER A 46 4.28 3.36 25.91
CA SER A 46 3.11 4.25 25.93
C SER A 46 2.69 4.79 24.56
N THR A 47 3.50 4.52 23.53
CA THR A 47 3.25 5.03 22.19
C THR A 47 3.44 3.94 21.14
N PHE A 48 2.86 4.13 19.97
CA PHE A 48 3.20 3.36 18.79
C PHE A 48 3.43 4.31 17.62
N GLY A 49 4.31 3.91 16.72
CA GLY A 49 4.57 4.59 15.45
C GLY A 49 4.03 3.79 14.29
N VAL A 50 3.58 4.46 13.26
CA VAL A 50 3.20 3.85 11.99
C VAL A 50 3.90 4.57 10.85
N GLU A 51 4.64 3.82 10.05
CA GLU A 51 5.20 4.32 8.80
C GLU A 51 4.08 4.47 7.77
N VAL A 52 4.03 5.63 7.11
CA VAL A 52 3.12 5.88 5.98
C VAL A 52 3.96 6.27 4.77
N ARG A 53 3.74 5.60 3.66
CA ARG A 53 4.44 5.87 2.39
C ARG A 53 3.47 6.52 1.43
N PHE A 54 3.85 7.64 0.88
CA PHE A 54 3.06 8.40 -0.08
C PHE A 54 3.64 8.27 -1.49
N LEU A 55 2.75 8.21 -2.48
CA LEU A 55 3.06 8.30 -3.91
C LEU A 55 2.64 9.68 -4.49
N ASP A 56 2.10 10.55 -3.64
CA ASP A 56 1.64 11.89 -3.98
C ASP A 56 1.93 12.82 -2.79
N ASP A 57 2.86 13.74 -2.97
CA ASP A 57 3.34 14.66 -1.92
C ASP A 57 2.22 15.54 -1.33
N ARG A 58 1.16 15.81 -2.10
CA ARG A 58 0.00 16.57 -1.60
C ARG A 58 -0.71 15.89 -0.42
N LEU A 59 -0.51 14.60 -0.23
CA LEU A 59 -1.02 13.89 0.94
C LEU A 59 -0.19 14.17 2.21
N VAL A 60 1.07 14.55 2.05
CA VAL A 60 1.89 15.03 3.18
C VAL A 60 1.27 16.29 3.76
N ASP A 61 0.91 17.26 2.91
CA ASP A 61 0.21 18.50 3.33
C ASP A 61 -1.09 18.19 4.08
N THR A 62 -1.81 17.15 3.62
CA THR A 62 -3.05 16.70 4.29
C THR A 62 -2.78 16.13 5.68
N LEU A 63 -1.71 15.35 5.82
CA LEU A 63 -1.29 14.78 7.10
C LEU A 63 -0.82 15.87 8.04
N ASP A 64 -0.02 16.82 7.57
CA ASP A 64 0.48 17.95 8.34
C ASP A 64 -0.66 18.87 8.83
N ALA A 65 -1.64 19.11 7.98
CA ALA A 65 -2.84 19.85 8.38
C ALA A 65 -3.61 19.10 9.49
N TRP A 66 -3.77 17.79 9.38
CA TRP A 66 -4.41 16.97 10.41
C TRP A 66 -3.63 16.99 11.73
N LEU A 67 -2.29 16.86 11.68
CA LEU A 67 -1.42 16.98 12.86
C LEU A 67 -1.55 18.34 13.52
N SER A 68 -1.58 19.43 12.73
CA SER A 68 -1.73 20.82 13.22
C SER A 68 -3.08 21.05 13.92
N TRP A 69 -4.11 20.28 13.57
CA TRP A 69 -5.43 20.32 14.20
C TRP A 69 -5.55 19.38 15.41
N GLY A 70 -4.43 18.90 15.92
CA GLY A 70 -4.36 18.07 17.11
C GLY A 70 -4.22 16.58 16.86
N GLY A 71 -4.17 16.14 15.59
CA GLY A 71 -3.83 14.77 15.22
C GLY A 71 -4.70 13.68 15.85
N VAL A 72 -5.98 13.98 16.13
CA VAL A 72 -6.88 13.06 16.84
C VAL A 72 -7.39 11.97 15.89
N MET A 73 -7.31 10.72 16.33
CA MET A 73 -7.85 9.57 15.62
C MET A 73 -8.61 8.68 16.61
N ARG A 74 -9.77 8.18 16.18
CA ARG A 74 -10.56 7.23 16.94
C ARG A 74 -10.45 5.84 16.31
N LEU A 75 -10.03 4.85 17.08
CA LEU A 75 -9.97 3.45 16.68
C LEU A 75 -11.10 2.67 17.36
N GLY A 76 -11.63 1.68 16.65
CA GLY A 76 -12.63 0.78 17.23
C GLY A 76 -13.95 1.46 17.61
N ALA A 77 -14.32 2.56 16.94
CA ALA A 77 -15.54 3.28 17.26
C ALA A 77 -16.78 2.37 17.31
N GLY A 78 -17.43 2.30 18.48
CA GLY A 78 -18.60 1.43 18.72
C GLY A 78 -18.27 -0.01 19.03
N THR A 79 -17.02 -0.32 19.36
CA THR A 79 -16.57 -1.63 19.90
C THR A 79 -16.07 -1.47 21.33
N ASP A 80 -15.86 -2.60 22.05
CA ASP A 80 -15.29 -2.60 23.40
C ASP A 80 -13.82 -2.08 23.44
N ASP A 81 -13.15 -2.07 22.29
CA ASP A 81 -11.78 -1.56 22.12
C ASP A 81 -11.74 -0.10 21.61
N ASP A 82 -12.80 0.68 21.83
CA ASP A 82 -12.88 2.07 21.41
C ASP A 82 -11.82 2.94 22.12
N ALA A 83 -10.90 3.48 21.35
CA ALA A 83 -9.79 4.28 21.85
C ALA A 83 -9.62 5.57 21.04
N VAL A 84 -9.33 6.64 21.76
CA VAL A 84 -8.91 7.90 21.15
C VAL A 84 -7.40 8.00 21.20
N LEU A 85 -6.77 8.12 20.03
CA LEU A 85 -5.35 8.30 19.89
C LEU A 85 -5.06 9.74 19.47
N VAL A 86 -3.96 10.26 19.97
CA VAL A 86 -3.46 11.59 19.61
C VAL A 86 -2.07 11.42 19.02
N ALA A 87 -1.86 11.92 17.82
CA ALA A 87 -0.54 11.95 17.23
C ALA A 87 0.35 12.94 17.97
N VAL A 88 1.52 12.49 18.39
CA VAL A 88 2.48 13.28 19.16
C VAL A 88 3.48 13.94 18.24
N GLU A 89 3.90 13.23 17.19
CA GLU A 89 4.95 13.66 16.28
C GLU A 89 4.73 13.03 14.89
N GLY A 90 5.18 13.71 13.85
CA GLY A 90 5.34 13.21 12.49
C GLY A 90 6.64 13.71 11.89
N GLN A 91 7.39 12.83 11.24
CA GLN A 91 8.64 13.18 10.56
C GLN A 91 8.76 12.50 9.21
N VAL A 92 9.37 13.18 8.24
CA VAL A 92 9.76 12.57 6.97
C VAL A 92 11.07 11.81 7.19
N ILE A 93 11.05 10.49 7.03
CA ILE A 93 12.21 9.62 7.25
C ILE A 93 12.96 9.31 5.94
N ALA A 94 12.28 9.39 4.79
CA ALA A 94 12.88 9.23 3.47
C ALA A 94 12.01 9.92 2.42
N GLN A 95 12.66 10.42 1.38
CA GLN A 95 12.00 10.98 0.20
C GLN A 95 12.85 10.68 -1.03
N GLU A 96 12.21 10.35 -2.12
CA GLU A 96 12.84 10.03 -3.39
C GLU A 96 11.90 10.47 -4.53
N SER A 97 12.45 11.10 -5.55
CA SER A 97 11.67 11.54 -6.71
C SER A 97 11.33 10.37 -7.64
N TRP A 98 10.29 10.53 -8.43
CA TRP A 98 9.94 9.56 -9.46
C TRP A 98 11.03 9.42 -10.52
N GLU A 99 11.77 10.50 -10.80
CA GLU A 99 12.91 10.54 -11.70
C GLU A 99 14.05 9.67 -11.19
N GLU A 100 14.43 9.82 -9.91
CA GLU A 100 15.45 8.99 -9.27
C GLU A 100 15.07 7.51 -9.26
N LEU A 101 13.82 7.20 -8.96
CA LEU A 101 13.29 5.82 -9.03
C LEU A 101 13.38 5.25 -10.46
N ALA A 102 13.02 6.07 -11.47
CA ALA A 102 13.04 5.65 -12.88
C ALA A 102 14.46 5.40 -13.43
N GLU A 103 15.46 6.06 -12.83
CA GLU A 103 16.87 5.94 -13.22
C GLU A 103 17.59 4.77 -12.52
N ARG A 104 16.97 4.15 -11.53
CA ARG A 104 17.53 2.97 -10.88
C ARG A 104 17.77 1.87 -11.90
N ASP A 105 18.99 1.37 -11.94
CA ASP A 105 19.41 0.30 -12.85
C ASP A 105 20.51 -0.55 -12.20
N GLY A 106 20.65 -1.77 -12.66
CA GLY A 106 21.78 -2.62 -12.32
C GLY A 106 21.57 -3.59 -11.16
N ASP A 107 20.53 -3.46 -10.36
CA ASP A 107 20.24 -4.46 -9.34
C ASP A 107 19.75 -5.77 -9.98
N THR A 108 20.31 -6.87 -9.53
CA THR A 108 19.94 -8.23 -9.98
C THR A 108 19.43 -9.10 -8.83
N ALA A 109 19.43 -8.58 -7.61
CA ALA A 109 18.91 -9.26 -6.43
C ALA A 109 18.21 -8.31 -5.48
N TRP A 110 17.05 -8.73 -4.97
CA TRP A 110 16.21 -7.93 -4.08
C TRP A 110 15.74 -8.77 -2.90
N GLU A 111 15.70 -8.16 -1.74
CA GLU A 111 15.02 -8.71 -0.58
C GLU A 111 13.70 -7.95 -0.36
N VAL A 112 12.58 -8.65 -0.52
CA VAL A 112 11.24 -8.10 -0.34
C VAL A 112 10.69 -8.59 0.98
N ARG A 113 10.47 -7.67 1.93
CA ARG A 113 9.87 -7.96 3.23
C ARG A 113 8.38 -7.60 3.22
N LEU A 114 7.55 -8.58 3.56
CA LEU A 114 6.12 -8.39 3.77
C LEU A 114 5.90 -7.99 5.23
N VAL A 115 5.75 -6.69 5.45
CA VAL A 115 5.72 -6.07 6.78
C VAL A 115 4.40 -6.35 7.51
N THR A 116 3.34 -6.60 6.75
CA THR A 116 2.01 -6.95 7.25
C THR A 116 1.46 -8.14 6.45
N PRO A 117 0.44 -8.85 6.96
CA PRO A 117 -0.23 -9.89 6.20
C PRO A 117 -0.64 -9.38 4.83
N THR A 118 0.02 -9.88 3.79
CA THR A 118 -0.12 -9.40 2.42
C THR A 118 -0.81 -10.45 1.55
N THR A 119 -1.80 -10.02 0.77
CA THR A 119 -2.47 -10.84 -0.23
C THR A 119 -2.45 -10.14 -1.58
N PHE A 120 -2.26 -10.93 -2.64
CA PHE A 120 -2.42 -10.45 -4.00
C PHE A 120 -3.72 -10.99 -4.59
N SER A 121 -4.42 -10.16 -5.34
CA SER A 121 -5.61 -10.57 -6.05
C SER A 121 -5.47 -10.35 -7.55
N SER A 122 -6.01 -11.27 -8.33
CA SER A 122 -6.11 -11.15 -9.78
C SER A 122 -7.52 -11.52 -10.20
N LYS A 123 -8.20 -10.64 -10.93
CA LYS A 123 -9.59 -10.83 -11.38
C LYS A 123 -10.55 -11.14 -10.22
N GLY A 124 -10.34 -10.50 -9.06
CA GLY A 124 -11.18 -10.70 -7.87
C GLY A 124 -10.93 -12.01 -7.09
N GLN A 125 -9.95 -12.82 -7.50
CA GLN A 125 -9.55 -14.03 -6.79
C GLN A 125 -8.19 -13.83 -6.12
N HIS A 126 -8.01 -14.40 -4.94
CA HIS A 126 -6.72 -14.40 -4.26
C HIS A 126 -5.75 -15.32 -5.01
N VAL A 127 -4.55 -14.82 -5.26
CA VAL A 127 -3.50 -15.59 -5.93
C VAL A 127 -2.75 -16.40 -4.88
N PRO A 128 -2.75 -17.74 -4.96
CA PRO A 128 -1.96 -18.57 -4.07
C PRO A 128 -0.48 -18.43 -4.44
N GLY A 129 0.33 -18.15 -3.44
CA GLY A 129 1.77 -18.00 -3.59
C GLY A 129 2.22 -16.63 -4.12
N LEU A 130 3.46 -16.31 -3.81
CA LEU A 130 4.12 -15.08 -4.19
C LEU A 130 5.13 -15.40 -5.28
N ASN A 131 4.93 -14.84 -6.47
CA ASN A 131 5.90 -14.93 -7.55
C ASN A 131 6.30 -13.52 -8.03
N PRO A 132 7.49 -13.36 -8.60
CA PRO A 132 8.01 -12.06 -9.02
C PRO A 132 7.09 -11.33 -10.00
N ALA A 133 6.47 -12.06 -10.92
CA ALA A 133 5.57 -11.48 -11.92
C ALA A 133 4.30 -10.89 -11.28
N THR A 134 3.82 -11.47 -10.19
CA THR A 134 2.67 -10.92 -9.45
C THR A 134 3.06 -9.63 -8.72
N ILE A 135 4.23 -9.63 -8.07
CA ILE A 135 4.77 -8.44 -7.40
C ILE A 135 5.01 -7.34 -8.42
N ALA A 136 5.74 -7.62 -9.50
CA ALA A 136 6.03 -6.67 -10.56
C ALA A 136 4.75 -6.08 -11.17
N THR A 137 3.76 -6.91 -11.47
CA THR A 137 2.47 -6.43 -12.01
C THR A 137 1.77 -5.47 -11.05
N SER A 138 1.80 -5.76 -9.74
CA SER A 138 1.22 -4.88 -8.71
C SER A 138 1.94 -3.54 -8.63
N LEU A 139 3.27 -3.55 -8.67
CA LEU A 139 4.09 -2.34 -8.65
C LEU A 139 3.92 -1.52 -9.94
N GLN A 140 3.93 -2.16 -11.11
CA GLN A 140 3.66 -1.49 -12.40
C GLN A 140 2.29 -0.80 -12.42
N GLN A 141 1.26 -1.42 -11.84
CA GLN A 141 -0.06 -0.80 -11.73
C GLN A 141 -0.03 0.50 -10.92
N ARG A 142 0.79 0.57 -9.86
CA ARG A 142 0.99 1.79 -9.05
C ARG A 142 1.68 2.87 -9.86
N TRP A 143 2.77 2.54 -10.55
CA TRP A 143 3.44 3.47 -11.46
C TRP A 143 2.49 4.03 -12.51
N TRP A 144 1.73 3.19 -13.17
CA TRP A 144 0.79 3.59 -14.22
C TRP A 144 -0.36 4.45 -13.69
N ALA A 145 -0.76 4.25 -12.47
CA ALA A 145 -1.81 5.04 -11.83
C ALA A 145 -1.31 6.43 -11.42
N TRP A 146 -0.05 6.55 -10.97
CA TRP A 146 0.44 7.77 -10.32
C TRP A 146 1.50 8.53 -11.11
N ASN A 147 2.35 7.86 -11.85
CA ASN A 147 3.29 8.52 -12.78
C ASN A 147 3.47 7.69 -14.06
N ARG A 148 2.48 7.76 -14.93
CA ARG A 148 2.48 7.01 -16.18
C ARG A 148 3.62 7.43 -17.12
N ARG A 149 4.08 8.68 -17.04
CA ARG A 149 5.13 9.23 -17.93
C ARG A 149 6.47 8.53 -17.70
N LEU A 150 6.80 8.24 -16.44
CA LEU A 150 8.06 7.61 -16.04
C LEU A 150 7.91 6.10 -15.77
N ALA A 151 6.69 5.57 -15.88
CA ALA A 151 6.45 4.17 -15.62
C ALA A 151 7.27 3.26 -16.54
N PRO A 152 7.94 2.22 -16.00
CA PRO A 152 8.64 1.24 -16.80
C PRO A 152 7.72 0.57 -17.82
N PRO A 153 8.24 0.11 -18.96
CA PRO A 153 7.47 -0.64 -19.95
C PRO A 153 6.78 -1.84 -19.33
N ARG A 154 5.63 -2.22 -19.87
CA ARG A 154 4.98 -3.47 -19.44
C ARG A 154 5.70 -4.66 -20.03
N ILE A 155 6.05 -5.59 -19.18
CA ILE A 155 6.57 -6.89 -19.59
C ILE A 155 5.50 -7.95 -19.39
N ASP A 156 5.49 -8.94 -20.27
CA ASP A 156 4.65 -10.11 -20.16
C ASP A 156 4.98 -10.90 -18.87
N ARG A 157 3.95 -11.46 -18.25
CA ARG A 157 4.11 -12.21 -16.99
C ARG A 157 4.93 -13.48 -17.16
N HIS A 158 4.88 -14.11 -18.33
CA HIS A 158 5.69 -15.31 -18.62
C HIS A 158 7.16 -14.96 -18.76
N GLU A 159 7.48 -13.87 -19.45
CA GLU A 159 8.84 -13.37 -19.56
C GLU A 159 9.42 -13.03 -18.19
N MET A 160 8.66 -12.29 -17.37
CA MET A 160 9.03 -11.98 -15.99
C MET A 160 9.32 -13.25 -15.17
N ALA A 161 8.43 -14.24 -15.25
CA ALA A 161 8.55 -15.48 -14.51
C ALA A 161 9.70 -16.39 -15.02
N SER A 162 10.12 -16.26 -16.28
CA SER A 162 11.23 -17.02 -16.84
C SER A 162 12.61 -16.44 -16.49
N VAL A 163 12.66 -15.14 -16.20
CA VAL A 163 13.91 -14.40 -15.94
C VAL A 163 14.17 -14.21 -14.46
N LEU A 164 13.10 -14.09 -13.65
CA LEU A 164 13.20 -13.83 -12.21
C LEU A 164 12.97 -15.11 -11.41
N ALA A 165 13.92 -15.47 -10.59
CA ALA A 165 13.81 -16.57 -9.64
C ALA A 165 13.43 -16.07 -8.25
N THR A 166 12.72 -16.88 -7.47
CA THR A 166 12.29 -16.53 -6.11
C THR A 166 12.69 -17.61 -5.13
N GLN A 167 13.26 -17.19 -4.01
CA GLN A 167 13.35 -17.99 -2.79
C GLN A 167 12.32 -17.44 -1.80
N ASP A 168 11.34 -18.26 -1.45
CA ASP A 168 10.21 -17.88 -0.62
C ASP A 168 10.43 -18.36 0.82
N PHE A 169 10.55 -17.42 1.74
CA PHE A 169 10.66 -17.66 3.19
C PHE A 169 9.42 -17.12 3.93
N THR A 170 8.30 -16.98 3.23
CA THR A 170 7.06 -16.50 3.83
C THR A 170 6.30 -17.63 4.51
N ARG A 171 5.46 -17.25 5.46
CA ARG A 171 4.42 -18.10 6.04
C ARG A 171 3.06 -17.69 5.50
N SER A 172 2.27 -18.66 5.06
CA SER A 172 0.88 -18.44 4.67
C SER A 172 -0.03 -18.63 5.89
N SER A 173 -0.92 -17.69 6.11
CA SER A 173 -1.93 -17.74 7.16
C SER A 173 -3.29 -17.29 6.63
N MET A 174 -4.37 -17.68 7.34
CA MET A 174 -5.72 -17.18 7.05
C MET A 174 -6.01 -15.99 7.96
N VAL A 175 -6.04 -14.81 7.38
CA VAL A 175 -6.34 -13.56 8.10
C VAL A 175 -7.84 -13.28 8.06
N SER A 176 -8.42 -13.01 9.22
CA SER A 176 -9.81 -12.59 9.33
C SER A 176 -9.91 -11.09 9.09
N LEU A 177 -10.60 -10.69 8.03
CA LEU A 177 -11.00 -9.32 7.85
C LEU A 177 -12.28 -9.09 8.66
N ALA A 178 -12.15 -8.66 9.89
CA ALA A 178 -13.27 -8.16 10.68
C ALA A 178 -13.72 -6.84 10.05
N MET A 179 -14.61 -6.90 9.08
CA MET A 179 -15.37 -5.74 8.66
C MET A 179 -16.60 -5.65 9.54
N PRO A 180 -16.77 -4.58 10.34
CA PRO A 180 -18.08 -4.29 10.94
C PRO A 180 -19.03 -3.97 9.79
N ARG A 181 -19.73 -4.96 9.26
CA ARG A 181 -20.90 -4.71 8.43
C ARG A 181 -22.05 -4.41 9.37
N ASN A 182 -22.51 -3.18 9.33
CA ASN A 182 -23.89 -2.85 9.65
C ASN A 182 -24.82 -3.52 8.61
N SER A 183 -24.87 -4.85 8.59
CA SER A 183 -26.05 -5.53 8.09
C SER A 183 -27.06 -5.42 9.22
N GLY A 184 -28.25 -4.92 8.95
CA GLY A 184 -29.33 -4.78 9.93
C GLY A 184 -29.80 -6.08 10.61
N GLN A 185 -28.96 -7.10 10.67
CA GLN A 185 -29.11 -8.39 11.28
C GLN A 185 -27.97 -8.80 12.24
N GLY A 186 -27.03 -7.90 12.58
CA GLY A 186 -26.08 -8.15 13.66
C GLY A 186 -25.08 -9.31 13.49
N ARG A 187 -24.92 -9.88 12.29
CA ARG A 187 -23.93 -10.94 12.02
C ARG A 187 -22.63 -10.33 11.55
N LEU A 188 -21.57 -10.45 12.36
CA LEU A 188 -20.20 -10.25 11.95
C LEU A 188 -19.85 -11.29 10.87
N SER A 189 -19.67 -10.83 9.63
CA SER A 189 -19.16 -11.67 8.55
C SER A 189 -17.65 -11.83 8.74
N SER A 190 -17.20 -12.99 9.22
CA SER A 190 -15.77 -13.34 9.23
C SER A 190 -15.35 -13.74 7.83
N HIS A 191 -14.90 -12.78 7.03
CA HIS A 191 -14.27 -13.08 5.74
C HIS A 191 -12.80 -13.42 6.00
N ARG A 192 -12.41 -14.67 5.78
CA ARG A 192 -11.02 -15.10 5.88
C ARG A 192 -10.37 -15.10 4.51
N ILE A 193 -9.21 -14.48 4.40
CA ILE A 193 -8.41 -14.45 3.18
C ILE A 193 -7.02 -15.03 3.43
N PRO A 194 -6.45 -15.75 2.46
CA PRO A 194 -5.06 -16.18 2.55
C PRO A 194 -4.14 -14.96 2.47
N ALA A 195 -3.18 -14.89 3.36
CA ALA A 195 -2.17 -13.85 3.39
C ALA A 195 -0.79 -14.43 3.66
N HIS A 196 0.25 -13.72 3.26
CA HIS A 196 1.64 -14.10 3.41
C HIS A 196 2.37 -13.08 4.28
N GLU A 197 3.24 -13.57 5.16
CA GLU A 197 4.11 -12.76 6.01
C GLU A 197 5.54 -13.32 5.96
N GLY A 198 6.55 -12.44 6.05
CA GLY A 198 7.95 -12.84 6.03
C GLY A 198 8.72 -12.14 4.93
N HIS A 199 9.65 -12.83 4.31
CA HIS A 199 10.48 -12.24 3.26
C HIS A 199 10.66 -13.17 2.05
N LEU A 200 11.02 -12.55 0.93
CA LEU A 200 11.33 -13.18 -0.33
C LEU A 200 12.68 -12.67 -0.80
N ARG A 201 13.50 -13.56 -1.35
CA ARG A 201 14.63 -13.14 -2.18
C ARG A 201 14.28 -13.35 -3.63
N ILE A 202 14.39 -12.30 -4.42
CA ILE A 202 14.17 -12.31 -5.86
C ILE A 202 15.51 -12.07 -6.51
N SER A 203 15.85 -12.86 -7.52
CA SER A 203 17.05 -12.67 -8.32
C SER A 203 16.70 -12.72 -9.80
N GLY A 204 17.36 -11.87 -10.58
CA GLY A 204 17.16 -11.77 -12.03
C GLY A 204 18.44 -12.11 -12.80
N VAL A 205 18.28 -12.45 -14.06
CA VAL A 205 19.38 -12.65 -14.99
C VAL A 205 19.97 -11.29 -15.36
N GLU A 206 21.29 -11.14 -15.19
CA GLU A 206 22.01 -9.92 -15.56
C GLU A 206 21.82 -9.57 -17.04
N GLY A 207 21.57 -8.28 -17.33
CA GLY A 207 21.36 -7.77 -18.69
C GLY A 207 19.98 -8.06 -19.30
N ALA A 208 19.16 -8.91 -18.68
CA ALA A 208 17.81 -9.17 -19.15
C ALA A 208 16.89 -7.95 -18.94
N GLU A 209 16.03 -7.66 -19.92
CA GLU A 209 15.12 -6.51 -19.84
C GLU A 209 14.15 -6.61 -18.67
N ALA A 210 13.63 -7.79 -18.40
CA ALA A 210 12.76 -8.05 -17.23
C ALA A 210 13.45 -7.72 -15.91
N THR A 211 14.76 -8.02 -15.77
CA THR A 211 15.57 -7.68 -14.59
C THR A 211 15.70 -6.17 -14.44
N ARG A 212 16.05 -5.46 -15.52
CA ARG A 212 16.17 -3.99 -15.53
C ARG A 212 14.84 -3.30 -15.17
N ILE A 213 13.74 -3.82 -15.71
CA ILE A 213 12.42 -3.27 -15.36
C ILE A 213 12.07 -3.55 -13.91
N PHE A 214 12.36 -4.74 -13.40
CA PHE A 214 12.09 -5.07 -11.99
C PHE A 214 12.92 -4.20 -11.03
N SER A 215 14.15 -3.83 -11.41
CA SER A 215 15.00 -2.92 -10.64
C SER A 215 14.39 -1.51 -10.46
N ARG A 216 13.57 -1.08 -11.43
CA ARG A 216 12.89 0.24 -11.41
C ARG A 216 11.54 0.23 -10.70
N LEU A 217 11.01 -0.93 -10.37
CA LEU A 217 9.71 -1.09 -9.73
C LEU A 217 9.80 -1.04 -8.21
#